data_2ce3aabc2cd7e727efe01a0cbc273bbb
#
_entry.id   2ce3aabc2cd7e727efe01a0cbc273bbb
#
_cell.length_a   1.000
_cell.length_b   1.000
_cell.length_c   1.000
_cell.angle_alpha   90.00
_cell.angle_beta   90.00
_cell.angle_gamma   90.00
#
_symmetry.space_group_name_H-M   'P 1'
#
loop_
_entity.id
_entity.type
_entity.pdbx_description
1 polymer ?
#
loop_
_entity_poly.entity_id
_entity_poly.type
_entity_poly.pdbx_seq_one_letter_code
_entity_poly.pdbx_strand_id
1 'polypeptide(L)'
;MQLEFWEQQLPFEYPFTISNGRTKTHQHSLMVKLSLGNWVGYGEAPAIVYYNVTVQGMMEQLEKQRKLIEKFALIDPERFWHFLHHLFPQDPFLICALDMAGWDLFGQMKKQSLHEMWHTTWDNTTATPICDYTLGIDPIEKMVEKMNAHPWPIYKVKVGTDYDIEMLTELRKHTTAPLRVDANAGWTLEEALVKIPAFAKVGVELIEQPLAKDNWEGMAELKKQSVLPLFADESCVFEKDVATCANYFHGINIKLTKCSGITPALRMIRDARKRNMKIMIGSMNECSIGSAAIAH
;
A
#
# COMPACT_ATOMS: atom_id res chain seq x y z
N MET A 1 -6.46 -24.23 15.23
CA MET A 1 -7.17 -22.93 15.31
C MET A 1 -8.50 -23.01 14.57
N GLN A 2 -9.39 -22.04 14.74
CA GLN A 2 -10.65 -21.95 13.99
C GLN A 2 -10.53 -20.82 12.98
N LEU A 3 -11.12 -20.98 11.80
CA LEU A 3 -11.13 -20.02 10.71
C LEU A 3 -12.56 -19.55 10.42
N GLU A 4 -12.80 -18.26 10.55
CA GLU A 4 -14.01 -17.57 10.09
C GLU A 4 -13.64 -16.55 9.04
N PHE A 5 -14.50 -16.33 8.05
CA PHE A 5 -14.31 -15.30 7.03
C PHE A 5 -15.64 -14.86 6.44
N TRP A 6 -15.68 -13.59 6.00
CA TRP A 6 -16.86 -12.97 5.39
C TRP A 6 -16.48 -11.82 4.46
N GLU A 7 -17.42 -11.40 3.66
CA GLU A 7 -17.30 -10.18 2.88
C GLU A 7 -17.74 -8.97 3.71
N GLN A 8 -16.98 -7.89 3.63
CA GLN A 8 -17.35 -6.59 4.17
C GLN A 8 -17.37 -5.55 3.06
N GLN A 9 -18.45 -4.77 2.98
CA GLN A 9 -18.54 -3.59 2.12
C GLN A 9 -18.22 -2.34 2.94
N LEU A 10 -17.25 -1.56 2.45
CA LEU A 10 -16.77 -0.34 3.10
C LEU A 10 -17.19 0.85 2.21
N PRO A 11 -18.17 1.68 2.62
CA PRO A 11 -18.55 2.85 1.86
C PRO A 11 -17.46 3.91 1.91
N PHE A 12 -17.24 4.62 0.80
CA PHE A 12 -16.38 5.80 0.77
C PHE A 12 -17.18 7.05 1.13
N GLU A 13 -16.56 7.96 1.87
CA GLU A 13 -17.13 9.28 2.15
C GLU A 13 -17.30 10.09 0.87
N TYR A 14 -16.31 9.98 -0.04
CA TYR A 14 -16.33 10.57 -1.37
C TYR A 14 -16.09 9.50 -2.43
N PRO A 15 -16.76 9.58 -3.60
CA PRO A 15 -16.38 8.75 -4.73
C PRO A 15 -14.90 8.89 -5.05
N PHE A 16 -14.20 7.79 -5.29
CA PHE A 16 -12.76 7.77 -5.51
C PHE A 16 -12.41 7.41 -6.95
N THR A 17 -11.79 8.34 -7.65
CA THR A 17 -11.38 8.19 -9.05
C THR A 17 -9.85 8.15 -9.17
N ILE A 18 -9.34 7.24 -9.99
CA ILE A 18 -7.91 7.09 -10.31
C ILE A 18 -7.65 7.39 -11.80
N SER A 19 -6.38 7.50 -12.20
CA SER A 19 -5.91 7.90 -13.54
C SER A 19 -6.55 7.16 -14.72
N ASN A 20 -7.02 5.92 -14.54
CA ASN A 20 -7.70 5.16 -15.59
C ASN A 20 -9.21 5.47 -15.73
N GLY A 21 -9.70 6.53 -15.08
CA GLY A 21 -11.11 6.98 -15.12
C GLY A 21 -12.10 6.13 -14.33
N ARG A 22 -11.64 5.10 -13.60
CA ARG A 22 -12.53 4.26 -12.78
C ARG A 22 -12.88 4.97 -11.47
N THR A 23 -14.18 5.07 -11.19
CA THR A 23 -14.72 5.62 -9.95
C THR A 23 -15.35 4.53 -9.11
N LYS A 24 -15.04 4.51 -7.82
CA LYS A 24 -15.62 3.60 -6.83
C LYS A 24 -16.33 4.38 -5.74
N THR A 25 -17.43 3.83 -5.24
CA THR A 25 -18.19 4.35 -4.08
C THR A 25 -18.09 3.44 -2.85
N HIS A 26 -17.65 2.21 -3.06
CA HIS A 26 -17.46 1.19 -2.02
C HIS A 26 -16.22 0.36 -2.30
N GLN A 27 -15.60 -0.13 -1.24
CA GLN A 27 -14.60 -1.18 -1.31
C GLN A 27 -15.17 -2.48 -0.76
N HIS A 28 -15.10 -3.55 -1.53
CA HIS A 28 -15.40 -4.90 -1.09
C HIS A 28 -14.12 -5.55 -0.56
N SER A 29 -14.15 -6.03 0.68
CA SER A 29 -12.99 -6.65 1.33
C SER A 29 -13.34 -8.01 1.89
N LEU A 30 -12.42 -8.97 1.76
CA LEU A 30 -12.43 -10.20 2.53
C LEU A 30 -11.95 -9.87 3.95
N MET A 31 -12.74 -10.28 4.93
CA MET A 31 -12.36 -10.28 6.34
C MET A 31 -12.04 -11.70 6.78
N VAL A 32 -10.96 -11.84 7.55
CA VAL A 32 -10.52 -13.12 8.11
C VAL A 32 -10.39 -13.00 9.62
N LYS A 33 -10.87 -14.02 10.35
CA LYS A 33 -10.69 -14.17 11.78
C LYS A 33 -10.10 -15.55 12.07
N LEU A 34 -8.98 -15.56 12.76
CA LEU A 34 -8.37 -16.77 13.31
C LEU A 34 -8.54 -16.79 14.83
N SER A 35 -8.97 -17.93 15.39
CA SER A 35 -9.18 -18.07 16.83
C SER A 35 -8.43 -19.29 17.38
N LEU A 36 -7.81 -19.14 18.56
CA LEU A 36 -7.15 -20.22 19.29
C LEU A 36 -7.36 -20.05 20.79
N GLY A 37 -8.20 -20.88 21.37
CA GLY A 37 -8.67 -20.70 22.75
C GLY A 37 -9.39 -19.36 22.91
N ASN A 38 -8.89 -18.51 23.80
CA ASN A 38 -9.45 -17.18 24.06
C ASN A 38 -8.82 -16.07 23.20
N TRP A 39 -7.87 -16.41 22.35
CA TRP A 39 -7.14 -15.43 21.51
C TRP A 39 -7.75 -15.37 20.13
N VAL A 40 -7.80 -14.16 19.57
CA VAL A 40 -8.37 -13.89 18.25
C VAL A 40 -7.45 -12.95 17.50
N GLY A 41 -7.24 -13.21 16.22
CA GLY A 41 -6.54 -12.30 15.31
C GLY A 41 -7.37 -12.03 14.05
N TYR A 42 -7.29 -10.83 13.54
CA TYR A 42 -8.03 -10.36 12.38
C TYR A 42 -7.10 -10.00 11.22
N GLY A 43 -7.60 -10.18 10.01
CA GLY A 43 -6.93 -9.76 8.79
C GLY A 43 -7.92 -9.36 7.72
N GLU A 44 -7.43 -8.65 6.72
CA GLU A 44 -8.22 -8.04 5.67
C GLU A 44 -7.51 -8.13 4.33
N ALA A 45 -8.28 -8.32 3.25
CA ALA A 45 -7.80 -8.13 1.89
C ALA A 45 -8.89 -7.48 1.01
N PRO A 46 -8.67 -6.28 0.47
CA PRO A 46 -9.58 -5.63 -0.46
C PRO A 46 -9.58 -6.33 -1.82
N ALA A 47 -10.75 -6.42 -2.45
CA ALA A 47 -10.88 -6.86 -3.84
C ALA A 47 -10.41 -5.76 -4.79
N ILE A 48 -9.41 -6.03 -5.61
CA ILE A 48 -8.82 -5.05 -6.54
C ILE A 48 -8.85 -5.61 -7.97
N VAL A 49 -9.67 -4.98 -8.81
CA VAL A 49 -9.86 -5.40 -10.22
C VAL A 49 -8.56 -5.40 -11.01
N TYR A 50 -7.68 -4.44 -10.77
CA TYR A 50 -6.37 -4.35 -11.43
C TYR A 50 -5.52 -5.63 -11.26
N TYR A 51 -5.62 -6.28 -10.10
CA TYR A 51 -4.93 -7.53 -9.79
C TYR A 51 -5.80 -8.77 -10.03
N ASN A 52 -6.97 -8.62 -10.65
CA ASN A 52 -7.94 -9.71 -10.86
C ASN A 52 -8.34 -10.43 -9.57
N VAL A 53 -8.45 -9.69 -8.46
CA VAL A 53 -8.80 -10.22 -7.14
C VAL A 53 -10.27 -9.93 -6.83
N THR A 54 -11.03 -10.97 -6.47
CA THR A 54 -12.42 -10.87 -6.04
C THR A 54 -12.60 -11.48 -4.65
N VAL A 55 -13.54 -10.95 -3.84
CA VAL A 55 -13.84 -11.51 -2.52
C VAL A 55 -14.34 -12.94 -2.65
N GLN A 56 -15.25 -13.19 -3.59
CA GLN A 56 -15.80 -14.51 -3.83
C GLN A 56 -14.70 -15.54 -4.16
N GLY A 57 -13.75 -15.19 -5.05
CA GLY A 57 -12.65 -16.08 -5.40
C GLY A 57 -11.75 -16.41 -4.21
N MET A 58 -11.44 -15.42 -3.36
CA MET A 58 -10.67 -15.63 -2.13
C MET A 58 -11.44 -16.52 -1.14
N MET A 59 -12.74 -16.31 -0.95
CA MET A 59 -13.57 -17.14 -0.05
C MET A 59 -13.64 -18.58 -0.52
N GLU A 60 -13.79 -18.82 -1.82
CA GLU A 60 -13.79 -20.19 -2.39
C GLU A 60 -12.47 -20.92 -2.16
N GLN A 61 -11.35 -20.22 -2.30
CA GLN A 61 -10.03 -20.79 -2.01
C GLN A 61 -9.88 -21.10 -0.51
N LEU A 62 -10.32 -20.22 0.37
CA LEU A 62 -10.30 -20.45 1.82
C LEU A 62 -11.12 -21.69 2.21
N GLU A 63 -12.32 -21.82 1.67
CA GLU A 63 -13.17 -22.96 1.99
C GLU A 63 -12.55 -24.31 1.56
N LYS A 64 -11.92 -24.34 0.38
CA LYS A 64 -11.21 -25.53 -0.09
C LYS A 64 -10.08 -25.95 0.85
N GLN A 65 -9.37 -25.01 1.45
CA GLN A 65 -8.20 -25.25 2.30
C GLN A 65 -8.49 -25.14 3.81
N ARG A 66 -9.73 -24.86 4.21
CA ARG A 66 -10.17 -24.64 5.62
C ARG A 66 -9.54 -25.64 6.57
N LYS A 67 -9.72 -26.94 6.29
CA LYS A 67 -9.26 -28.02 7.19
C LYS A 67 -7.74 -28.04 7.38
N LEU A 68 -6.97 -27.63 6.38
CA LEU A 68 -5.51 -27.58 6.49
C LEU A 68 -5.08 -26.36 7.33
N ILE A 69 -5.71 -25.21 7.10
CA ILE A 69 -5.46 -23.99 7.89
C ILE A 69 -5.80 -24.22 9.36
N GLU A 70 -6.96 -24.79 9.66
CA GLU A 70 -7.41 -25.03 11.03
C GLU A 70 -6.55 -26.03 11.80
N LYS A 71 -5.92 -26.98 11.08
CA LYS A 71 -4.97 -27.96 11.68
C LYS A 71 -3.58 -27.38 11.91
N PHE A 72 -3.25 -26.23 11.32
CA PHE A 72 -1.92 -25.64 11.49
C PHE A 72 -1.71 -25.17 12.94
N ALA A 73 -0.55 -25.51 13.51
CA ALA A 73 -0.14 -25.03 14.83
C ALA A 73 0.61 -23.71 14.66
N LEU A 74 -0.01 -22.59 15.03
CA LEU A 74 0.58 -21.26 14.95
C LEU A 74 1.61 -21.09 16.08
N ILE A 75 2.87 -21.46 15.80
CA ILE A 75 4.00 -21.32 16.71
C ILE A 75 4.83 -20.07 16.32
N ASP A 76 4.87 -19.78 15.04
CA ASP A 76 5.66 -18.71 14.43
C ASP A 76 4.95 -18.19 13.16
N PRO A 77 4.66 -16.88 13.06
CA PRO A 77 3.99 -16.31 11.89
C PRO A 77 4.77 -16.49 10.59
N GLU A 78 6.12 -16.47 10.61
CA GLU A 78 6.92 -16.67 9.40
C GLU A 78 6.72 -18.08 8.82
N ARG A 79 6.68 -19.10 9.67
CA ARG A 79 6.33 -20.48 9.26
C ARG A 79 4.89 -20.58 8.75
N PHE A 80 3.97 -19.83 9.35
CA PHE A 80 2.59 -19.77 8.89
C PHE A 80 2.51 -19.17 7.49
N TRP A 81 3.20 -18.06 7.24
CA TRP A 81 3.27 -17.46 5.91
C TRP A 81 3.83 -18.45 4.86
N HIS A 82 4.91 -19.17 5.15
CA HIS A 82 5.46 -20.17 4.24
C HIS A 82 4.46 -21.28 3.91
N PHE A 83 3.72 -21.74 4.92
CA PHE A 83 2.64 -22.71 4.73
C PHE A 83 1.54 -22.14 3.83
N LEU A 84 1.09 -20.90 4.08
CA LEU A 84 0.08 -20.23 3.26
C LEU A 84 0.54 -20.03 1.83
N HIS A 85 1.80 -19.61 1.64
CA HIS A 85 2.37 -19.43 0.30
C HIS A 85 2.43 -20.74 -0.50
N HIS A 86 2.60 -21.86 0.18
CA HIS A 86 2.50 -23.17 -0.46
C HIS A 86 1.06 -23.55 -0.84
N LEU A 87 0.08 -23.19 -0.01
CA LEU A 87 -1.33 -23.46 -0.30
C LEU A 87 -1.91 -22.56 -1.40
N PHE A 88 -1.48 -21.31 -1.46
CA PHE A 88 -2.06 -20.26 -2.30
C PHE A 88 -0.99 -19.51 -3.12
N PRO A 89 -0.17 -20.18 -3.94
CA PRO A 89 1.00 -19.56 -4.55
C PRO A 89 0.68 -18.43 -5.54
N GLN A 90 -0.59 -18.29 -5.96
CA GLN A 90 -1.04 -17.29 -6.92
C GLN A 90 -1.95 -16.21 -6.29
N ASP A 91 -2.22 -16.27 -4.97
CA ASP A 91 -3.19 -15.41 -4.29
C ASP A 91 -2.56 -14.55 -3.19
N PRO A 92 -1.69 -13.58 -3.54
CA PRO A 92 -0.99 -12.76 -2.53
C PRO A 92 -1.91 -11.98 -1.61
N PHE A 93 -3.07 -11.51 -2.10
CA PHE A 93 -4.06 -10.80 -1.29
C PHE A 93 -4.68 -11.71 -0.24
N LEU A 94 -5.03 -12.93 -0.62
CA LEU A 94 -5.56 -13.93 0.31
C LEU A 94 -4.53 -14.29 1.38
N ILE A 95 -3.28 -14.52 0.98
CA ILE A 95 -2.18 -14.79 1.92
C ILE A 95 -2.03 -13.61 2.88
N CYS A 96 -2.10 -12.37 2.37
CA CYS A 96 -1.98 -11.17 3.20
C CYS A 96 -3.04 -11.13 4.31
N ALA A 97 -4.30 -11.41 4.02
CA ALA A 97 -5.35 -11.45 5.02
C ALA A 97 -5.09 -12.51 6.11
N LEU A 98 -4.64 -13.70 5.72
CA LEU A 98 -4.31 -14.77 6.65
C LEU A 98 -3.03 -14.50 7.46
N ASP A 99 -1.98 -13.95 6.82
CA ASP A 99 -0.72 -13.59 7.47
C ASP A 99 -0.95 -12.48 8.51
N MET A 100 -1.74 -11.46 8.14
CA MET A 100 -2.16 -10.39 9.04
C MET A 100 -2.91 -10.94 10.27
N ALA A 101 -3.92 -11.81 10.04
CA ALA A 101 -4.65 -12.47 11.11
C ALA A 101 -3.74 -13.36 11.98
N GLY A 102 -2.76 -14.04 11.36
CA GLY A 102 -1.76 -14.86 12.05
C GLY A 102 -0.85 -14.03 12.94
N TRP A 103 -0.35 -12.90 12.47
CA TRP A 103 0.47 -11.97 13.26
C TRP A 103 -0.32 -11.36 14.42
N ASP A 104 -1.56 -10.89 14.17
CA ASP A 104 -2.41 -10.36 15.23
C ASP A 104 -2.70 -11.42 16.30
N LEU A 105 -3.13 -12.62 15.91
CA LEU A 105 -3.34 -13.74 16.83
C LEU A 105 -2.07 -14.05 17.64
N PHE A 106 -0.92 -14.08 17.01
CA PHE A 106 0.35 -14.35 17.67
C PHE A 106 0.73 -13.26 18.68
N GLY A 107 0.54 -11.98 18.30
CA GLY A 107 0.72 -10.84 19.20
C GLY A 107 -0.16 -10.92 20.45
N GLN A 108 -1.46 -11.24 20.26
CA GLN A 108 -2.40 -11.48 21.36
C GLN A 108 -1.93 -12.62 22.28
N MET A 109 -1.49 -13.74 21.71
CA MET A 109 -0.96 -14.87 22.50
C MET A 109 0.30 -14.48 23.29
N LYS A 110 1.14 -13.62 22.75
CA LYS A 110 2.36 -13.11 23.41
C LYS A 110 2.10 -11.94 24.33
N LYS A 111 0.90 -11.34 24.30
CA LYS A 111 0.53 -10.12 25.03
C LYS A 111 1.49 -8.95 24.70
N GLN A 112 1.86 -8.84 23.45
CA GLN A 112 2.76 -7.81 22.92
C GLN A 112 2.19 -7.26 21.62
N SER A 113 2.34 -5.96 21.40
CA SER A 113 2.07 -5.34 20.10
C SER A 113 3.15 -5.72 19.09
N LEU A 114 2.84 -5.67 17.79
CA LEU A 114 3.78 -6.09 16.76
C LEU A 114 5.04 -5.22 16.73
N HIS A 115 4.91 -3.91 16.91
CA HIS A 115 6.07 -3.02 16.97
C HIS A 115 7.00 -3.34 18.16
N GLU A 116 6.46 -3.71 19.33
CA GLU A 116 7.29 -4.17 20.48
C GLU A 116 8.03 -5.46 20.15
N MET A 117 7.33 -6.42 19.49
CA MET A 117 7.95 -7.69 19.08
C MET A 117 9.08 -7.50 18.08
N TRP A 118 9.00 -6.49 17.23
CA TRP A 118 10.03 -6.17 16.24
C TRP A 118 11.12 -5.23 16.78
N HIS A 119 11.11 -4.98 18.10
CA HIS A 119 12.06 -4.07 18.78
C HIS A 119 12.06 -2.65 18.18
N THR A 120 10.90 -2.22 17.67
CA THR A 120 10.73 -0.85 17.26
C THR A 120 10.47 -0.03 18.51
N THR A 121 11.49 0.66 19.00
CA THR A 121 11.31 1.57 20.14
C THR A 121 10.63 2.84 19.65
N TRP A 122 9.41 3.04 20.07
CA TRP A 122 8.76 4.35 20.04
C TRP A 122 9.33 5.15 21.23
N ASP A 123 10.48 5.74 21.04
CA ASP A 123 10.92 6.74 21.97
C ASP A 123 10.34 8.11 21.56
N ASN A 124 10.15 9.00 22.52
CA ASN A 124 9.59 10.33 22.26
C ASN A 124 10.51 11.21 21.40
N THR A 125 11.66 10.68 20.96
CA THR A 125 12.65 11.37 20.13
C THR A 125 12.57 10.96 18.67
N THR A 126 11.93 9.83 18.36
CA THR A 126 11.73 9.36 17.00
C THR A 126 10.41 9.90 16.46
N ALA A 127 10.46 10.70 15.40
CA ALA A 127 9.26 11.19 14.76
C ALA A 127 8.41 10.02 14.23
N THR A 128 7.16 9.95 14.69
CA THR A 128 6.19 8.97 14.17
C THR A 128 5.97 9.23 12.68
N PRO A 129 6.03 8.19 11.82
CA PRO A 129 5.69 8.34 10.42
C PRO A 129 4.30 8.96 10.24
N ILE A 130 4.20 9.96 9.39
CA ILE A 130 2.95 10.67 9.13
C ILE A 130 2.26 10.02 7.94
N CYS A 131 0.96 9.71 8.10
CA CYS A 131 0.10 9.27 7.02
C CYS A 131 -0.24 10.45 6.11
N ASP A 132 -0.29 10.25 4.80
CA ASP A 132 -0.82 11.23 3.86
C ASP A 132 -2.33 11.05 3.64
N TYR A 133 -3.01 12.15 3.30
CA TYR A 133 -4.41 12.16 2.86
C TYR A 133 -4.46 12.17 1.35
N THR A 134 -5.12 11.16 0.75
CA THR A 134 -5.15 11.01 -0.70
C THR A 134 -6.30 11.78 -1.34
N LEU A 135 -5.96 12.67 -2.27
CA LEU A 135 -6.90 13.35 -3.15
C LEU A 135 -6.98 12.59 -4.49
N GLY A 136 -8.13 12.01 -4.79
CA GLY A 136 -8.42 11.43 -6.10
C GLY A 136 -8.60 12.52 -7.16
N ILE A 137 -8.53 12.14 -8.45
CA ILE A 137 -8.80 13.05 -9.56
C ILE A 137 -10.26 13.50 -9.52
N ASP A 138 -10.48 14.81 -9.46
CA ASP A 138 -11.78 15.46 -9.41
C ASP A 138 -11.62 16.89 -10.01
N PRO A 139 -12.68 17.64 -10.33
CA PRO A 139 -12.58 19.07 -10.59
C PRO A 139 -11.78 19.78 -9.48
N ILE A 140 -10.93 20.73 -9.87
CA ILE A 140 -9.96 21.36 -8.96
C ILE A 140 -10.66 21.97 -7.74
N GLU A 141 -11.82 22.61 -7.96
CA GLU A 141 -12.63 23.22 -6.91
C GLU A 141 -13.06 22.20 -5.86
N LYS A 142 -13.46 21.01 -6.28
CA LYS A 142 -13.82 19.91 -5.37
C LYS A 142 -12.61 19.36 -4.61
N MET A 143 -11.45 19.31 -5.25
CA MET A 143 -10.23 18.91 -4.56
C MET A 143 -9.85 19.91 -3.48
N VAL A 144 -9.99 21.21 -3.76
CA VAL A 144 -9.79 22.28 -2.78
C VAL A 144 -10.81 22.18 -1.65
N GLU A 145 -12.08 21.93 -1.95
CA GLU A 145 -13.12 21.71 -0.91
C GLU A 145 -12.73 20.55 0.02
N LYS A 146 -12.29 19.41 -0.53
CA LYS A 146 -11.83 18.26 0.26
C LYS A 146 -10.62 18.60 1.15
N MET A 147 -9.64 19.34 0.62
CA MET A 147 -8.48 19.80 1.40
C MET A 147 -8.90 20.69 2.57
N ASN A 148 -9.83 21.62 2.33
CA ASN A 148 -10.33 22.53 3.36
C ASN A 148 -11.19 21.82 4.41
N ALA A 149 -11.97 20.81 4.00
CA ALA A 149 -12.77 19.99 4.90
C ALA A 149 -11.90 19.05 5.76
N HIS A 150 -10.77 18.59 5.23
CA HIS A 150 -9.84 17.68 5.90
C HIS A 150 -8.41 18.25 5.89
N PRO A 151 -8.10 19.27 6.73
CA PRO A 151 -6.73 19.77 6.88
C PRO A 151 -5.81 18.64 7.34
N TRP A 152 -4.75 18.37 6.58
CA TRP A 152 -3.87 17.24 6.82
C TRP A 152 -2.39 17.64 6.67
N PRO A 153 -1.47 17.01 7.43
CA PRO A 153 -0.05 17.39 7.40
C PRO A 153 0.68 17.04 6.10
N ILE A 154 0.17 16.10 5.29
CA ILE A 154 0.73 15.71 3.99
C ILE A 154 -0.41 15.28 3.07
N TYR A 155 -0.43 15.74 1.84
CA TYR A 155 -1.39 15.29 0.83
C TYR A 155 -0.73 14.45 -0.25
N LYS A 156 -1.36 13.33 -0.61
CA LYS A 156 -1.04 12.56 -1.81
C LYS A 156 -2.06 12.89 -2.90
N VAL A 157 -1.59 13.37 -4.04
CA VAL A 157 -2.45 13.81 -5.15
C VAL A 157 -2.33 12.83 -6.30
N LYS A 158 -3.47 12.27 -6.73
CA LYS A 158 -3.53 11.47 -7.95
C LYS A 158 -3.49 12.38 -9.16
N VAL A 159 -2.66 12.02 -10.14
CA VAL A 159 -2.44 12.76 -11.39
C VAL A 159 -2.60 11.83 -12.59
N GLY A 160 -2.53 12.36 -13.81
CA GLY A 160 -2.69 11.61 -15.06
C GLY A 160 -3.72 12.30 -15.98
N THR A 161 -3.81 13.62 -15.86
CA THR A 161 -4.62 14.49 -16.73
C THR A 161 -3.74 15.45 -17.51
N ASP A 162 -4.32 16.10 -18.51
CA ASP A 162 -3.62 17.13 -19.30
C ASP A 162 -3.36 18.41 -18.49
N TYR A 163 -4.08 18.62 -17.37
CA TYR A 163 -4.00 19.81 -16.52
C TYR A 163 -3.34 19.55 -15.16
N ASP A 164 -2.55 18.49 -15.03
CA ASP A 164 -1.86 18.13 -13.77
C ASP A 164 -1.03 19.29 -13.18
N ILE A 165 -0.34 20.06 -14.03
CA ILE A 165 0.51 21.20 -13.58
C ILE A 165 -0.38 22.32 -13.03
N GLU A 166 -1.46 22.66 -13.73
CA GLU A 166 -2.43 23.66 -13.29
C GLU A 166 -3.08 23.24 -11.97
N MET A 167 -3.54 21.99 -11.89
CA MET A 167 -4.15 21.42 -10.69
C MET A 167 -3.23 21.55 -9.47
N LEU A 168 -1.98 21.07 -9.55
CA LEU A 168 -1.05 21.15 -8.42
C LEU A 168 -0.67 22.59 -8.08
N THR A 169 -0.60 23.48 -9.07
CA THR A 169 -0.35 24.91 -8.86
C THR A 169 -1.50 25.55 -8.09
N GLU A 170 -2.75 25.18 -8.41
CA GLU A 170 -3.92 25.67 -7.69
C GLU A 170 -3.98 25.12 -6.26
N LEU A 171 -3.84 23.79 -6.11
CA LEU A 171 -3.85 23.15 -4.78
C LEU A 171 -2.80 23.76 -3.84
N ARG A 172 -1.61 24.09 -4.36
CA ARG A 172 -0.53 24.74 -3.58
C ARG A 172 -0.93 26.07 -2.97
N LYS A 173 -1.85 26.82 -3.57
CA LYS A 173 -2.34 28.10 -2.99
C LYS A 173 -3.15 27.89 -1.70
N HIS A 174 -3.69 26.69 -1.50
CA HIS A 174 -4.57 26.36 -0.37
C HIS A 174 -3.89 25.61 0.76
N THR A 175 -2.61 25.22 0.63
CA THR A 175 -1.88 24.52 1.68
C THR A 175 -0.39 24.79 1.62
N THR A 176 0.29 24.77 2.78
CA THR A 176 1.75 24.72 2.90
C THR A 176 2.26 23.31 3.17
N ALA A 177 1.36 22.33 3.38
CA ALA A 177 1.73 20.94 3.62
C ALA A 177 2.48 20.35 2.42
N PRO A 178 3.43 19.43 2.61
CA PRO A 178 4.06 18.68 1.54
C PRO A 178 3.03 18.00 0.64
N LEU A 179 3.30 18.01 -0.67
CA LEU A 179 2.51 17.30 -1.67
C LEU A 179 3.31 16.10 -2.19
N ARG A 180 2.69 14.94 -2.25
CA ARG A 180 3.19 13.74 -2.91
C ARG A 180 2.34 13.48 -4.13
N VAL A 181 2.94 13.00 -5.21
CA VAL A 181 2.25 12.77 -6.47
C VAL A 181 2.29 11.31 -6.82
N ASP A 182 1.14 10.76 -7.21
CA ASP A 182 1.03 9.40 -7.71
C ASP A 182 0.43 9.40 -9.12
N ALA A 183 1.25 9.02 -10.10
CA ALA A 183 0.90 8.98 -11.50
C ALA A 183 0.28 7.65 -11.94
N ASN A 184 0.30 6.62 -11.08
CA ASN A 184 -0.23 5.27 -11.36
C ASN A 184 0.18 4.73 -12.73
N ALA A 185 1.47 4.88 -13.08
CA ALA A 185 2.05 4.44 -14.35
C ALA A 185 1.47 5.14 -15.60
N GLY A 186 0.87 6.32 -15.42
CA GLY A 186 0.07 6.99 -16.47
C GLY A 186 0.86 7.89 -17.41
N TRP A 187 2.14 8.15 -17.18
CA TRP A 187 2.91 9.08 -18.02
C TRP A 187 3.83 8.38 -19.02
N THR A 188 4.12 9.08 -20.13
CA THR A 188 5.29 8.81 -20.97
C THR A 188 6.55 9.40 -20.33
N LEU A 189 7.74 9.03 -20.86
CA LEU A 189 8.99 9.63 -20.41
C LEU A 189 9.02 11.15 -20.67
N GLU A 190 8.54 11.59 -21.84
CA GLU A 190 8.48 12.98 -22.27
C GLU A 190 7.60 13.80 -21.33
N GLU A 191 6.42 13.29 -20.99
CA GLU A 191 5.52 13.94 -20.03
C GLU A 191 6.15 14.05 -18.64
N ALA A 192 6.79 12.99 -18.16
CA ALA A 192 7.46 12.97 -16.86
C ALA A 192 8.60 14.01 -16.81
N LEU A 193 9.40 14.12 -17.87
CA LEU A 193 10.51 15.09 -17.97
C LEU A 193 10.01 16.55 -17.95
N VAL A 194 8.80 16.82 -18.40
CA VAL A 194 8.17 18.15 -18.35
C VAL A 194 7.49 18.41 -17.01
N LYS A 195 6.71 17.45 -16.51
CA LYS A 195 5.88 17.60 -15.32
C LYS A 195 6.70 17.67 -14.03
N ILE A 196 7.72 16.81 -13.86
CA ILE A 196 8.49 16.71 -12.62
C ILE A 196 9.20 18.02 -12.24
N PRO A 197 9.90 18.74 -13.14
CA PRO A 197 10.48 20.02 -12.80
C PRO A 197 9.44 21.10 -12.44
N ALA A 198 8.25 21.06 -13.05
CA ALA A 198 7.15 21.96 -12.70
C ALA A 198 6.59 21.66 -11.30
N PHE A 199 6.45 20.38 -10.95
CA PHE A 199 5.99 19.95 -9.63
C PHE A 199 7.00 20.27 -8.51
N ALA A 200 8.29 20.19 -8.80
CA ALA A 200 9.31 20.62 -7.85
C ALA A 200 9.17 22.11 -7.46
N LYS A 201 8.79 22.97 -8.41
CA LYS A 201 8.57 24.42 -8.17
C LYS A 201 7.40 24.70 -7.25
N VAL A 202 6.40 23.81 -7.21
CA VAL A 202 5.23 23.92 -6.32
C VAL A 202 5.37 23.08 -5.04
N GLY A 203 6.58 22.58 -4.75
CA GLY A 203 6.89 21.93 -3.47
C GLY A 203 6.38 20.48 -3.34
N VAL A 204 6.34 19.75 -4.47
CA VAL A 204 6.14 18.29 -4.43
C VAL A 204 7.39 17.63 -3.87
N GLU A 205 7.22 16.65 -2.97
CA GLU A 205 8.32 15.93 -2.30
C GLU A 205 8.84 14.73 -3.10
N LEU A 206 7.93 14.03 -3.77
CA LEU A 206 8.23 12.78 -4.49
C LEU A 206 7.19 12.47 -5.56
N ILE A 207 7.61 11.63 -6.49
CA ILE A 207 6.74 11.09 -7.55
C ILE A 207 6.66 9.57 -7.39
N GLU A 208 5.46 9.05 -7.28
CA GLU A 208 5.18 7.61 -7.24
C GLU A 208 4.76 7.12 -8.62
N GLN A 209 5.39 6.04 -9.06
CA GLN A 209 5.18 5.30 -10.31
C GLN A 209 4.85 6.17 -11.53
N PRO A 210 5.80 6.96 -12.03
CA PRO A 210 5.55 7.86 -13.17
C PRO A 210 5.25 7.12 -14.46
N LEU A 211 6.06 6.10 -14.81
CA LEU A 211 5.98 5.36 -16.07
C LEU A 211 5.38 3.96 -15.88
N ALA A 212 5.00 3.32 -16.99
CA ALA A 212 4.54 1.93 -17.01
C ALA A 212 5.53 1.04 -16.25
N LYS A 213 4.99 0.05 -15.51
CA LYS A 213 5.72 -0.77 -14.52
C LYS A 213 6.92 -1.53 -15.08
N ASP A 214 6.94 -1.80 -16.37
CA ASP A 214 7.96 -2.56 -17.11
C ASP A 214 8.81 -1.67 -18.05
N ASN A 215 8.59 -0.37 -18.06
CA ASN A 215 9.38 0.60 -18.83
C ASN A 215 10.70 0.92 -18.11
N TRP A 216 11.58 -0.08 -17.98
CA TRP A 216 12.86 0.05 -17.28
C TRP A 216 13.83 1.00 -17.99
N GLU A 217 13.82 1.04 -19.33
CA GLU A 217 14.65 1.95 -20.11
C GLU A 217 14.28 3.41 -19.86
N GLY A 218 12.99 3.73 -19.95
CA GLY A 218 12.49 5.07 -19.63
C GLY A 218 12.75 5.45 -18.18
N MET A 219 12.58 4.52 -17.24
CA MET A 219 12.87 4.77 -15.81
C MET A 219 14.36 5.00 -15.55
N ALA A 220 15.28 4.30 -16.24
CA ALA A 220 16.72 4.54 -16.15
C ALA A 220 17.09 5.96 -16.60
N GLU A 221 16.48 6.43 -17.67
CA GLU A 221 16.71 7.78 -18.19
C GLU A 221 16.07 8.84 -17.28
N LEU A 222 14.84 8.61 -16.86
CA LEU A 222 14.13 9.51 -15.95
C LEU A 222 14.86 9.67 -14.61
N LYS A 223 15.40 8.58 -14.05
CA LYS A 223 16.13 8.62 -12.77
C LYS A 223 17.36 9.52 -12.84
N LYS A 224 18.06 9.56 -13.98
CA LYS A 224 19.26 10.41 -14.16
C LYS A 224 18.91 11.89 -14.17
N GLN A 225 17.73 12.26 -14.69
CA GLN A 225 17.31 13.63 -14.91
C GLN A 225 16.34 14.17 -13.86
N SER A 226 15.71 13.30 -13.10
CA SER A 226 14.67 13.69 -12.14
C SER A 226 15.24 14.51 -10.99
N VAL A 227 14.65 15.69 -10.78
CA VAL A 227 14.95 16.59 -9.65
C VAL A 227 14.18 16.21 -8.37
N LEU A 228 13.24 15.25 -8.46
CA LEU A 228 12.48 14.73 -7.35
C LEU A 228 12.74 13.22 -7.15
N PRO A 229 12.65 12.71 -5.92
CA PRO A 229 12.71 11.28 -5.67
C PRO A 229 11.59 10.52 -6.39
N LEU A 230 11.94 9.41 -7.02
CA LEU A 230 11.02 8.50 -7.72
C LEU A 230 10.79 7.26 -6.87
N PHE A 231 9.54 6.87 -6.66
CA PHE A 231 9.14 5.69 -5.89
C PHE A 231 8.43 4.67 -6.77
N ALA A 232 8.80 3.40 -6.63
CA ALA A 232 8.14 2.30 -7.32
C ALA A 232 6.91 1.84 -6.54
N ASP A 233 5.75 1.69 -7.20
CA ASP A 233 4.55 1.03 -6.69
C ASP A 233 4.24 -0.23 -7.50
N GLU A 234 3.75 -0.08 -8.73
CA GLU A 234 3.40 -1.20 -9.60
C GLU A 234 4.62 -1.99 -10.09
N SER A 235 5.80 -1.36 -10.10
CA SER A 235 7.08 -2.02 -10.43
C SER A 235 7.67 -2.83 -9.27
N CYS A 236 7.20 -2.65 -8.02
CA CYS A 236 7.69 -3.33 -6.84
C CYS A 236 6.54 -4.05 -6.12
N VAL A 237 6.30 -5.29 -6.47
CA VAL A 237 5.21 -6.11 -5.94
C VAL A 237 5.71 -7.10 -4.89
N PHE A 238 6.79 -7.82 -5.20
CA PHE A 238 7.33 -8.90 -4.38
C PHE A 238 8.76 -8.60 -3.91
N GLU A 239 9.24 -9.38 -2.95
CA GLU A 239 10.61 -9.29 -2.41
C GLU A 239 11.69 -9.27 -3.49
N LYS A 240 11.56 -10.12 -4.52
CA LYS A 240 12.51 -10.20 -5.65
C LYS A 240 12.64 -8.90 -6.45
N ASP A 241 11.61 -8.06 -6.43
CA ASP A 241 11.56 -6.83 -7.24
C ASP A 241 12.40 -5.72 -6.62
N VAL A 242 12.66 -5.76 -5.29
CA VAL A 242 13.41 -4.72 -4.56
C VAL A 242 14.79 -4.49 -5.17
N ALA A 243 15.51 -5.58 -5.46
CA ALA A 243 16.85 -5.51 -6.05
C ALA A 243 16.86 -4.84 -7.43
N THR A 244 15.88 -5.13 -8.26
CA THR A 244 15.71 -4.50 -9.58
C THR A 244 15.35 -3.02 -9.41
N CYS A 245 14.33 -2.71 -8.57
CA CYS A 245 13.88 -1.34 -8.35
C CYS A 245 14.98 -0.41 -7.82
N ALA A 246 15.94 -0.92 -7.05
CA ALA A 246 17.07 -0.13 -6.56
C ALA A 246 17.90 0.53 -7.68
N ASN A 247 17.92 -0.05 -8.87
CA ASN A 247 18.63 0.52 -10.02
C ASN A 247 17.86 1.68 -10.68
N TYR A 248 16.53 1.69 -10.57
CA TYR A 248 15.65 2.56 -11.34
C TYR A 248 14.88 3.58 -10.51
N PHE A 249 14.75 3.38 -9.20
CA PHE A 249 13.99 4.23 -8.30
C PHE A 249 14.87 4.68 -7.12
N HIS A 250 14.42 5.71 -6.41
CA HIS A 250 15.04 6.21 -5.16
C HIS A 250 14.40 5.58 -3.93
N GLY A 251 13.19 5.05 -4.09
CA GLY A 251 12.42 4.41 -3.03
C GLY A 251 11.38 3.44 -3.58
N ILE A 252 10.74 2.72 -2.66
CA ILE A 252 9.66 1.78 -2.96
C ILE A 252 8.45 2.04 -2.08
N ASN A 253 7.26 1.79 -2.62
CA ASN A 253 6.01 1.75 -1.89
C ASN A 253 5.62 0.28 -1.66
N ILE A 254 5.82 -0.20 -0.44
CA ILE A 254 5.44 -1.55 -0.02
C ILE A 254 3.94 -1.52 0.35
N LYS A 255 3.15 -2.39 -0.26
CA LYS A 255 1.76 -2.61 0.13
C LYS A 255 1.61 -4.06 0.59
N LEU A 256 1.09 -4.27 1.81
CA LEU A 256 0.99 -5.60 2.43
C LEU A 256 0.25 -6.58 1.53
N THR A 257 -0.83 -6.14 0.90
CA THR A 257 -1.64 -6.96 -0.01
C THR A 257 -0.89 -7.38 -1.28
N LYS A 258 -0.04 -6.50 -1.83
CA LYS A 258 0.75 -6.84 -3.02
C LYS A 258 1.81 -7.89 -2.71
N CYS A 259 2.55 -7.69 -1.63
CA CYS A 259 3.67 -8.55 -1.27
C CYS A 259 3.27 -9.81 -0.49
N SER A 260 1.98 -10.03 -0.28
CA SER A 260 1.40 -11.17 0.44
C SER A 260 1.53 -11.16 1.97
N GLY A 261 1.62 -9.99 2.58
CA GLY A 261 1.47 -9.85 4.02
C GLY A 261 2.59 -9.09 4.73
N ILE A 262 2.51 -9.07 6.04
CA ILE A 262 3.47 -8.45 6.96
C ILE A 262 4.83 -9.16 6.87
N THR A 263 4.82 -10.48 6.84
CA THR A 263 6.03 -11.31 6.79
C THR A 263 6.96 -10.94 5.64
N PRO A 264 6.53 -10.94 4.36
CA PRO A 264 7.39 -10.49 3.28
C PRO A 264 7.67 -8.99 3.29
N ALA A 265 6.73 -8.15 3.77
CA ALA A 265 6.97 -6.71 3.90
C ALA A 265 8.17 -6.40 4.80
N LEU A 266 8.31 -7.08 5.94
CA LEU A 266 9.47 -6.94 6.82
C LEU A 266 10.79 -7.34 6.13
N ARG A 267 10.76 -8.35 5.26
CA ARG A 267 11.95 -8.74 4.46
C ARG A 267 12.27 -7.70 3.39
N MET A 268 11.25 -7.15 2.70
CA MET A 268 11.41 -6.06 1.73
C MET A 268 12.00 -4.80 2.37
N ILE A 269 11.52 -4.43 3.57
CA ILE A 269 12.07 -3.29 4.34
C ILE A 269 13.56 -3.51 4.64
N ARG A 270 13.95 -4.69 5.11
CA ARG A 270 15.35 -5.01 5.41
C ARG A 270 16.22 -4.94 4.15
N ASP A 271 15.74 -5.48 3.02
CA ASP A 271 16.50 -5.44 1.75
C ASP A 271 16.60 -4.03 1.17
N ALA A 272 15.51 -3.26 1.19
CA ALA A 272 15.52 -1.87 0.75
C ALA A 272 16.48 -0.99 1.57
N ARG A 273 16.52 -1.16 2.89
CA ARG A 273 17.47 -0.47 3.78
C ARG A 273 18.92 -0.81 3.45
N LYS A 274 19.24 -2.09 3.19
CA LYS A 274 20.60 -2.52 2.76
C LYS A 274 21.02 -1.87 1.44
N ARG A 275 20.06 -1.49 0.60
CA ARG A 275 20.29 -0.82 -0.70
C ARG A 275 20.17 0.70 -0.63
N ASN A 276 20.08 1.28 0.57
CA ASN A 276 19.89 2.72 0.79
C ASN A 276 18.67 3.31 0.07
N MET A 277 17.63 2.52 -0.14
CA MET A 277 16.38 3.00 -0.72
C MET A 277 15.51 3.66 0.36
N LYS A 278 14.78 4.69 -0.05
CA LYS A 278 13.67 5.24 0.75
C LYS A 278 12.50 4.26 0.77
N ILE A 279 11.74 4.25 1.85
CA ILE A 279 10.63 3.31 2.04
C ILE A 279 9.37 4.09 2.37
N MET A 280 8.29 3.75 1.71
CA MET A 280 6.93 4.13 2.04
C MET A 280 6.11 2.85 2.21
N ILE A 281 5.25 2.81 3.20
CA ILE A 281 4.26 1.74 3.35
C ILE A 281 2.93 2.31 2.91
N GLY A 282 2.44 1.82 1.78
CA GLY A 282 1.16 2.24 1.22
C GLY A 282 0.03 1.29 1.54
N SER A 283 -1.18 1.77 1.30
CA SER A 283 -2.40 0.97 1.43
C SER A 283 -3.12 0.82 0.09
N MET A 284 -4.00 -0.15 0.02
CA MET A 284 -5.18 -0.12 -0.83
C MET A 284 -6.29 0.64 -0.09
N ASN A 285 -7.55 0.36 -0.38
CA ASN A 285 -8.66 0.91 0.41
C ASN A 285 -9.02 -0.10 1.52
N GLU A 286 -8.25 -0.10 2.58
CA GLU A 286 -8.46 -0.97 3.74
C GLU A 286 -9.23 -0.25 4.86
N CYS A 287 -9.85 -1.02 5.74
CA CYS A 287 -10.44 -0.53 6.99
C CYS A 287 -9.37 -0.41 8.11
N SER A 288 -9.83 -0.23 9.34
CA SER A 288 -8.95 -0.12 10.51
C SER A 288 -8.06 -1.35 10.75
N ILE A 289 -8.44 -2.53 10.27
CA ILE A 289 -7.63 -3.76 10.43
C ILE A 289 -6.37 -3.67 9.58
N GLY A 290 -6.53 -3.46 8.27
CA GLY A 290 -5.39 -3.30 7.36
C GLY A 290 -4.55 -2.07 7.70
N SER A 291 -5.21 -0.95 8.02
CA SER A 291 -4.51 0.30 8.42
C SER A 291 -3.70 0.12 9.70
N ALA A 292 -4.20 -0.61 10.71
CA ALA A 292 -3.46 -0.91 11.92
C ALA A 292 -2.22 -1.77 11.65
N ALA A 293 -2.35 -2.80 10.79
CA ALA A 293 -1.22 -3.63 10.39
C ALA A 293 -0.13 -2.83 9.65
N ILE A 294 -0.53 -1.86 8.83
CA ILE A 294 0.40 -0.94 8.15
C ILE A 294 1.10 -0.01 9.15
N ALA A 295 0.37 0.47 10.15
CA ALA A 295 0.90 1.40 11.15
C ALA A 295 1.96 0.76 12.07
N HIS A 296 1.83 -0.53 12.39
CA HIS A 296 2.82 -1.31 13.14
C HIS A 296 4.10 -1.54 12.35
#